data_2d32daac9c79ce53af87f4b644c70d72
#
_entry.id   2d32daac9c79ce53af87f4b644c70d72
#
_cell.length_a   1.000
_cell.length_b   1.000
_cell.length_c   1.000
_cell.angle_alpha   90.00
_cell.angle_beta   90.00
_cell.angle_gamma   90.00
#
_symmetry.space_group_name_H-M   'P 1'
#
loop_
_entity.id
_entity.type
_entity.pdbx_description
1 polymer ?
#
loop_
_entity_poly.entity_id
_entity_poly.type
_entity_poly.pdbx_seq_one_letter_code
_entity_poly.pdbx_strand_id
1 'polypeptide(L)'
;MTKKILIRIDDVCPTMNWDQFEKAIKLMDALNIRPLIGVIPDCKDSDLMICDVRNDFWDYIKDLQQRGYTIAMHGLYHTFNSHYRGNIVSRHDSEFAGLSLDTQIHMIQTGKEILNKHGINTQIFFAPGHSYDDNT
;
A
#
# COMPACT_ATOMS: atom_id res chain seq x y z
N MET A 1 23.99 -6.36 20.68
CA MET A 1 22.90 -5.60 20.01
C MET A 1 21.92 -6.58 19.37
N THR A 2 20.67 -6.50 19.71
CA THR A 2 19.61 -7.29 19.04
C THR A 2 19.28 -6.60 17.71
N LYS A 3 19.48 -7.28 16.60
CA LYS A 3 19.05 -6.78 15.28
C LYS A 3 17.52 -6.88 15.17
N LYS A 4 16.87 -5.81 14.73
CA LYS A 4 15.44 -5.81 14.41
C LYS A 4 15.27 -5.77 12.90
N ILE A 5 14.36 -6.60 12.38
CA ILE A 5 14.02 -6.67 10.96
C ILE A 5 12.54 -6.30 10.83
N LEU A 6 12.23 -5.37 9.93
CA LEU A 6 10.87 -5.07 9.50
C LEU A 6 10.65 -5.76 8.15
N ILE A 7 9.60 -6.56 8.07
CA ILE A 7 9.12 -7.13 6.80
C ILE A 7 7.94 -6.30 6.33
N ARG A 8 7.92 -5.98 5.04
CA ARG A 8 6.85 -5.23 4.39
C ARG A 8 6.39 -5.99 3.15
N ILE A 9 5.09 -6.06 2.93
CA ILE A 9 4.46 -6.60 1.72
C ILE A 9 3.70 -5.44 1.07
N ASP A 10 4.11 -5.06 -0.13
CA ASP A 10 3.59 -3.93 -0.88
C ASP A 10 2.53 -4.37 -1.90
N ASP A 11 1.91 -3.42 -2.59
CA ASP A 11 1.04 -3.60 -3.76
C ASP A 11 -0.23 -4.42 -3.49
N VAL A 12 -0.72 -4.35 -2.24
CA VAL A 12 -1.89 -5.13 -1.83
C VAL A 12 -3.18 -4.45 -2.30
N CYS A 13 -3.89 -5.11 -3.22
CA CYS A 13 -5.12 -4.62 -3.84
C CYS A 13 -6.09 -5.77 -4.18
N PRO A 14 -7.37 -5.48 -4.53
CA PRO A 14 -8.37 -6.52 -4.79
C PRO A 14 -8.04 -7.48 -5.93
N THR A 15 -7.20 -7.08 -6.88
CA THR A 15 -6.88 -7.81 -8.12
C THR A 15 -5.48 -8.43 -8.14
N MET A 16 -4.73 -8.30 -7.06
CA MET A 16 -3.36 -8.83 -6.95
C MET A 16 -3.28 -10.35 -7.13
N ASN A 17 -2.08 -10.90 -7.16
CA ASN A 17 -1.87 -12.36 -7.16
C ASN A 17 -2.21 -12.96 -5.78
N TRP A 18 -3.48 -13.33 -5.60
CA TRP A 18 -4.01 -13.83 -4.33
C TRP A 18 -3.36 -15.13 -3.87
N ASP A 19 -3.03 -16.05 -4.80
CA ASP A 19 -2.39 -17.32 -4.46
C ASP A 19 -1.02 -17.09 -3.81
N GLN A 20 -0.23 -16.17 -4.38
CA GLN A 20 1.08 -15.81 -3.82
C GLN A 20 0.95 -15.07 -2.49
N PHE A 21 0.01 -14.14 -2.40
CA PHE A 21 -0.21 -13.37 -1.18
C PHE A 21 -0.64 -14.26 -0.01
N GLU A 22 -1.61 -15.15 -0.21
CA GLU A 22 -2.07 -16.07 0.83
C GLU A 22 -0.99 -17.05 1.26
N LYS A 23 -0.15 -17.53 0.34
CA LYS A 23 1.03 -18.34 0.69
C LYS A 23 2.01 -17.58 1.58
N ALA A 24 2.27 -16.30 1.26
CA ALA A 24 3.13 -15.45 2.08
C ALA A 24 2.53 -15.23 3.48
N ILE A 25 1.23 -14.92 3.57
CA ILE A 25 0.55 -14.74 4.87
C ILE A 25 0.61 -16.02 5.72
N LYS A 26 0.34 -17.19 5.12
CA LYS A 26 0.44 -18.48 5.83
C LYS A 26 1.84 -18.73 6.37
N LEU A 27 2.88 -18.43 5.60
CA LEU A 27 4.27 -18.55 6.05
C LEU A 27 4.56 -17.58 7.20
N MET A 28 4.14 -16.33 7.10
CA MET A 28 4.34 -15.33 8.15
C MET A 28 3.62 -15.73 9.45
N ASP A 29 2.39 -16.24 9.34
CA ASP A 29 1.64 -16.77 10.48
C ASP A 29 2.38 -17.96 11.16
N ALA A 30 2.87 -18.91 10.36
CA ALA A 30 3.59 -20.05 10.87
C ALA A 30 4.89 -19.68 11.62
N LEU A 31 5.53 -18.58 11.18
CA LEU A 31 6.73 -18.02 11.81
C LEU A 31 6.43 -17.03 12.94
N ASN A 32 5.15 -16.78 13.23
CA ASN A 32 4.70 -15.75 14.17
C ASN A 32 5.26 -14.35 13.86
N ILE A 33 5.38 -14.03 12.57
CA ILE A 33 5.80 -12.72 12.06
C ILE A 33 4.57 -11.94 11.61
N ARG A 34 4.54 -10.64 11.89
CA ARG A 34 3.46 -9.74 11.47
C ARG A 34 4.02 -8.62 10.60
N PRO A 35 4.11 -8.83 9.28
CA PRO A 35 4.56 -7.80 8.35
C PRO A 35 3.69 -6.54 8.37
N LEU A 36 4.27 -5.43 7.91
CA LEU A 36 3.52 -4.27 7.48
C LEU A 36 2.95 -4.53 6.09
N ILE A 37 1.66 -4.30 5.92
CA ILE A 37 0.91 -4.55 4.67
C ILE A 37 0.59 -3.22 4.02
N GLY A 38 1.14 -2.98 2.83
CA GLY A 38 0.90 -1.78 2.04
C GLY A 38 -0.31 -1.92 1.14
N VAL A 39 -1.44 -1.36 1.56
CA VAL A 39 -2.72 -1.44 0.85
C VAL A 39 -2.90 -0.24 -0.06
N ILE A 40 -3.30 -0.48 -1.30
CA ILE A 40 -3.66 0.54 -2.28
C ILE A 40 -5.17 0.80 -2.17
N PRO A 41 -5.62 2.01 -1.76
CA PRO A 41 -7.04 2.26 -1.48
C PRO A 41 -7.95 2.18 -2.70
N ASP A 42 -7.50 2.62 -3.87
CA ASP A 42 -8.27 2.62 -5.13
C ASP A 42 -7.35 2.28 -6.31
N CYS A 43 -6.86 1.03 -6.34
CA CYS A 43 -5.87 0.59 -7.31
C CYS A 43 -6.38 0.73 -8.75
N LYS A 44 -5.58 1.43 -9.58
CA LYS A 44 -5.80 1.63 -11.02
C LYS A 44 -4.60 1.21 -11.87
N ASP A 45 -3.62 0.58 -11.24
CA ASP A 45 -2.45 0.06 -11.92
C ASP A 45 -2.80 -1.22 -12.69
N SER A 46 -2.68 -1.17 -14.01
CA SER A 46 -2.96 -2.30 -14.90
C SER A 46 -2.04 -3.50 -14.64
N ASP A 47 -0.82 -3.27 -14.16
CA ASP A 47 0.14 -4.33 -13.87
C ASP A 47 -0.24 -5.15 -12.63
N LEU A 48 -1.13 -4.61 -11.79
CA LEU A 48 -1.67 -5.28 -10.61
C LEU A 48 -3.06 -5.92 -10.83
N MET A 49 -3.60 -5.84 -12.04
CA MET A 49 -4.85 -6.52 -12.42
C MET A 49 -4.58 -7.96 -12.87
N ILE A 50 -4.14 -8.81 -11.93
CA ILE A 50 -3.66 -10.17 -12.17
C ILE A 50 -4.79 -11.19 -12.04
N CYS A 51 -5.65 -11.01 -11.03
CA CYS A 51 -6.80 -11.87 -10.76
C CYS A 51 -8.12 -11.09 -10.89
N ASP A 52 -9.25 -11.80 -10.92
CA ASP A 52 -10.55 -11.17 -10.76
C ASP A 52 -10.65 -10.44 -9.41
N VAL A 53 -11.48 -9.39 -9.37
CA VAL A 53 -11.70 -8.59 -8.16
C VAL A 53 -12.22 -9.50 -7.03
N ARG A 54 -11.50 -9.53 -5.94
CA ARG A 54 -11.92 -10.26 -4.74
C ARG A 54 -12.93 -9.45 -3.94
N ASN A 55 -14.16 -9.93 -3.88
CA ASN A 55 -15.28 -9.19 -3.26
C ASN A 55 -15.15 -9.02 -1.75
N ASP A 56 -14.50 -9.96 -1.05
CA ASP A 56 -14.25 -9.91 0.40
C ASP A 56 -12.90 -9.25 0.76
N PHE A 57 -12.29 -8.51 -0.18
CA PHE A 57 -10.97 -7.89 0.01
C PHE A 57 -10.88 -7.09 1.30
N TRP A 58 -11.82 -6.20 1.53
CA TRP A 58 -11.79 -5.31 2.70
C TRP A 58 -11.99 -6.05 4.01
N ASP A 59 -12.84 -7.09 4.02
CA ASP A 59 -13.02 -7.95 5.18
C ASP A 59 -11.75 -8.73 5.49
N TYR A 60 -11.05 -9.21 4.46
CA TYR A 60 -9.77 -9.89 4.59
C TYR A 60 -8.68 -8.96 5.17
N ILE A 61 -8.55 -7.73 4.66
CA ILE A 61 -7.58 -6.75 5.19
C ILE A 61 -7.90 -6.38 6.65
N LYS A 62 -9.18 -6.22 6.98
CA LYS A 62 -9.62 -5.97 8.34
C LYS A 62 -9.29 -7.15 9.28
N ASP A 63 -9.48 -8.39 8.83
CA ASP A 63 -9.06 -9.59 9.57
C ASP A 63 -7.55 -9.58 9.85
N LEU A 64 -6.73 -9.26 8.85
CA LEU A 64 -5.28 -9.13 9.06
C LEU A 64 -4.96 -8.08 10.13
N GLN A 65 -5.61 -6.91 10.10
CA GLN A 65 -5.40 -5.88 11.12
C GLN A 65 -5.79 -6.38 12.52
N GLN A 66 -6.92 -7.09 12.65
CA GLN A 66 -7.36 -7.70 13.91
C GLN A 66 -6.38 -8.77 14.43
N ARG A 67 -5.72 -9.48 13.54
CA ARG A 67 -4.68 -10.48 13.84
C ARG A 67 -3.31 -9.88 14.17
N GLY A 68 -3.22 -8.54 14.22
CA GLY A 68 -2.02 -7.81 14.63
C GLY A 68 -1.06 -7.44 13.50
N TYR A 69 -1.48 -7.60 12.23
CA TYR A 69 -0.73 -7.03 11.11
C TYR A 69 -0.88 -5.50 11.09
N THR A 70 0.18 -4.80 10.78
CA THR A 70 0.14 -3.36 10.61
C THR A 70 -0.27 -3.02 9.19
N ILE A 71 -1.38 -2.30 9.01
CA ILE A 71 -1.81 -1.83 7.70
C ILE A 71 -1.26 -0.44 7.46
N ALA A 72 -0.71 -0.21 6.28
CA ALA A 72 -0.27 1.09 5.80
C ALA A 72 -0.96 1.45 4.48
N MET A 73 -1.13 2.72 4.23
CA MET A 73 -1.58 3.23 2.94
C MET A 73 -0.40 3.27 1.97
N HIS A 74 -0.54 2.60 0.81
CA HIS A 74 0.47 2.55 -0.24
C HIS A 74 0.00 3.28 -1.50
N GLY A 75 0.23 4.59 -1.53
CA GLY A 75 -0.34 5.45 -2.57
C GLY A 75 -1.86 5.58 -2.47
N LEU A 76 -2.48 6.05 -3.54
CA LEU A 76 -3.93 6.08 -3.72
C LEU A 76 -4.37 5.17 -4.87
N TYR A 77 -3.80 5.37 -6.06
CA TYR A 77 -4.13 4.66 -7.29
C TYR A 77 -3.04 3.70 -7.75
N HIS A 78 -1.82 3.87 -7.26
CA HIS A 78 -0.60 3.21 -7.72
C HIS A 78 -0.28 3.49 -9.20
N THR A 79 -0.57 4.70 -9.68
CA THR A 79 -0.33 5.14 -11.06
C THR A 79 0.79 6.18 -11.10
N PHE A 80 1.74 5.99 -12.01
CA PHE A 80 2.95 6.81 -12.10
C PHE A 80 2.82 7.86 -13.22
N ASN A 81 1.93 8.83 -13.02
CA ASN A 81 1.55 9.82 -14.04
C ASN A 81 2.38 11.11 -13.99
N SER A 82 3.14 11.34 -12.93
CA SER A 82 4.05 12.47 -12.83
C SER A 82 5.45 12.08 -13.32
N HIS A 83 5.97 12.78 -14.33
CA HIS A 83 7.33 12.58 -14.83
C HIS A 83 8.36 13.29 -13.95
N TYR A 84 8.33 13.01 -12.65
CA TYR A 84 9.22 13.59 -11.66
C TYR A 84 9.93 12.49 -10.87
N ARG A 85 11.24 12.64 -10.69
CA ARG A 85 12.10 11.58 -10.11
C ARG A 85 11.88 11.34 -8.62
N GLY A 86 11.35 12.31 -7.90
CA GLY A 86 11.34 12.30 -6.44
C GLY A 86 12.74 12.44 -5.82
N ASN A 87 12.78 12.46 -4.50
CA ASN A 87 14.00 12.65 -3.72
C ASN A 87 14.89 11.38 -3.66
N ILE A 88 14.28 10.21 -3.78
CA ILE A 88 15.00 8.94 -3.91
C ILE A 88 14.91 8.46 -5.36
N VAL A 89 16.07 8.26 -5.98
CA VAL A 89 16.19 7.90 -7.39
C VAL A 89 15.96 6.41 -7.59
N SER A 90 14.71 5.96 -7.41
CA SER A 90 14.29 4.59 -7.73
C SER A 90 13.58 4.50 -9.08
N ARG A 91 12.85 5.56 -9.47
CA ARG A 91 12.08 5.67 -10.71
C ARG A 91 12.21 7.07 -11.31
N HIS A 92 11.89 7.20 -12.61
CA HIS A 92 11.78 8.49 -13.29
C HIS A 92 10.36 9.07 -13.22
N ASP A 93 9.39 8.26 -12.81
CA ASP A 93 7.97 8.60 -12.70
C ASP A 93 7.49 8.43 -11.26
N SER A 94 6.44 9.16 -10.90
CA SER A 94 5.88 9.15 -9.55
C SER A 94 4.36 9.23 -9.56
N GLU A 95 3.74 8.74 -8.51
CA GLU A 95 2.35 9.03 -8.20
C GLU A 95 2.20 10.37 -7.46
N PHE A 96 3.16 10.75 -6.62
CA PHE A 96 3.10 11.92 -5.74
C PHE A 96 4.11 13.00 -6.09
N ALA A 97 5.39 12.66 -6.22
CA ALA A 97 6.44 13.64 -6.43
C ALA A 97 6.21 14.48 -7.69
N GLY A 98 6.44 15.79 -7.57
CA GLY A 98 6.20 16.77 -8.63
C GLY A 98 4.76 17.29 -8.73
N LEU A 99 3.82 16.75 -7.95
CA LEU A 99 2.49 17.31 -7.81
C LEU A 99 2.47 18.45 -6.79
N SER A 100 1.46 19.35 -6.89
CA SER A 100 1.29 20.40 -5.91
C SER A 100 0.98 19.81 -4.51
N LEU A 101 1.36 20.54 -3.46
CA LEU A 101 1.06 20.17 -2.09
C LEU A 101 -0.43 19.89 -1.88
N ASP A 102 -1.30 20.76 -2.39
CA ASP A 102 -2.76 20.60 -2.27
C ASP A 102 -3.26 19.31 -2.94
N THR A 103 -2.70 18.98 -4.11
CA THR A 103 -3.03 17.72 -4.80
C THR A 103 -2.60 16.51 -3.98
N GLN A 104 -1.39 16.52 -3.46
CA GLN A 104 -0.88 15.41 -2.63
C GLN A 104 -1.70 15.25 -1.33
N ILE A 105 -2.03 16.35 -0.66
CA ILE A 105 -2.91 16.33 0.53
C ILE A 105 -4.26 15.72 0.18
N HIS A 106 -4.89 16.15 -0.92
CA HIS A 106 -6.19 15.62 -1.35
C HIS A 106 -6.12 14.11 -1.62
N MET A 107 -5.08 13.64 -2.30
CA MET A 107 -4.90 12.22 -2.59
C MET A 107 -4.74 11.39 -1.30
N ILE A 108 -3.93 11.85 -0.36
CA ILE A 108 -3.71 11.15 0.92
C ILE A 108 -5.01 11.14 1.76
N GLN A 109 -5.74 12.25 1.81
CA GLN A 109 -7.03 12.33 2.50
C GLN A 109 -8.05 11.37 1.89
N THR A 110 -8.18 11.37 0.55
CA THR A 110 -9.09 10.46 -0.17
C THR A 110 -8.77 9.00 0.13
N GLY A 111 -7.50 8.59 0.05
CA GLY A 111 -7.10 7.23 0.37
C GLY A 111 -7.39 6.85 1.82
N LYS A 112 -7.15 7.77 2.75
CA LYS A 112 -7.46 7.56 4.18
C LYS A 112 -8.96 7.43 4.42
N GLU A 113 -9.78 8.21 3.73
CA GLU A 113 -11.25 8.12 3.81
C GLU A 113 -11.75 6.76 3.30
N ILE A 114 -11.20 6.26 2.18
CA ILE A 114 -11.53 4.94 1.65
C ILE A 114 -11.20 3.85 2.69
N LEU A 115 -9.99 3.87 3.25
CA LEU A 115 -9.58 2.90 4.27
C LEU A 115 -10.49 2.96 5.51
N ASN A 116 -10.77 4.15 6.01
CA ASN A 116 -11.65 4.36 7.18
C ASN A 116 -13.07 3.86 6.93
N LYS A 117 -13.62 4.09 5.72
CA LYS A 117 -14.94 3.59 5.32
C LYS A 117 -15.05 2.07 5.42
N HIS A 118 -13.96 1.38 5.18
CA HIS A 118 -13.88 -0.09 5.30
C HIS A 118 -13.42 -0.56 6.69
N GLY A 119 -13.33 0.35 7.66
CA GLY A 119 -12.95 0.03 9.04
C GLY A 119 -11.45 -0.24 9.22
N ILE A 120 -10.62 0.18 8.27
CA ILE A 120 -9.17 0.09 8.33
C ILE A 120 -8.64 1.42 8.88
N ASN A 121 -7.99 1.38 10.04
CA ASN A 121 -7.37 2.56 10.64
C ASN A 121 -5.85 2.50 10.51
N THR A 122 -5.24 3.51 9.89
CA THR A 122 -3.79 3.62 9.78
C THR A 122 -3.29 5.06 9.87
N GLN A 123 -2.08 5.21 10.41
CA GLN A 123 -1.32 6.46 10.45
C GLN A 123 -0.02 6.33 9.62
N ILE A 124 0.13 5.23 8.88
CA ILE A 124 1.34 4.94 8.12
C ILE A 124 1.04 5.08 6.63
N PHE A 125 1.89 5.85 5.97
CA PHE A 125 1.88 6.04 4.53
C PHE A 125 3.28 5.79 3.97
N PHE A 126 3.37 5.21 2.79
CA PHE A 126 4.57 5.22 1.97
C PHE A 126 4.22 5.25 0.48
N ALA A 127 4.98 6.07 -0.26
CA ALA A 127 4.71 6.30 -1.67
C ALA A 127 5.07 5.09 -2.54
N PRO A 128 4.26 4.78 -3.58
CA PRO A 128 4.61 3.78 -4.60
C PRO A 128 5.98 4.06 -5.23
N GLY A 129 6.74 2.98 -5.45
CA GLY A 129 8.07 3.07 -6.02
C GLY A 129 9.08 3.86 -5.18
N HIS A 130 8.78 4.15 -3.90
CA HIS A 130 9.57 5.04 -3.03
C HIS A 130 9.81 6.42 -3.65
N SER A 131 8.90 6.87 -4.52
CA SER A 131 9.01 8.14 -5.22
C SER A 131 8.17 9.20 -4.52
N TYR A 132 8.84 10.12 -3.85
CA TYR A 132 8.27 11.22 -3.07
C TYR A 132 9.14 12.47 -3.17
N ASP A 133 8.61 13.62 -2.80
CA ASP A 133 9.33 14.90 -2.70
C ASP A 133 9.07 15.58 -1.35
N ASP A 134 9.56 16.82 -1.21
CA ASP A 134 9.46 17.56 0.05
C ASP A 134 8.01 17.95 0.41
N ASN A 135 7.08 17.87 -0.56
CA ASN A 135 5.64 18.09 -0.32
C ASN A 135 4.92 16.82 0.20
N THR A 136 5.51 15.64 -0.07
CA THR A 136 4.91 14.36 0.33
C THR A 136 5.08 14.09 1.82
#